data_283b73c751140be76bba2694d7c7fef1
#
_entry.id   283b73c751140be76bba2694d7c7fef1
#
_cell.length_a   1.000
_cell.length_b   1.000
_cell.length_c   1.000
_cell.angle_alpha   90.00
_cell.angle_beta   90.00
_cell.angle_gamma   90.00
#
_symmetry.space_group_name_H-M   'P 1'
#
loop_
_entity.id
_entity.type
_entity.pdbx_description
1 polymer ?
#
loop_
_entity_poly.entity_id
_entity_poly.type
_entity_poly.pdbx_seq_one_letter_code
_entity_poly.pdbx_strand_id
1 'polypeptide(L)'
;MQIAITSDIHNNEINLDKVLRYCAEQKIETLICCGDLASREILELMNDNFSGVIYYTFGNADYTELRELDSTSKYRNTFMYKNFGEAKIDGKSIAFVHFPREARKLAESGKYNFVFHGHTHKPWEEMIGNCKMLNPGNVAGEIYLPTFAVWDTENDGFKLLRVHDLK
;
A
#
# COMPACT_ATOMS: atom_id res chain seq x y z
N MET A 1 -12.31 -11.66 -0.11
CA MET A 1 -11.48 -11.25 -1.27
C MET A 1 -10.04 -10.98 -0.83
N GLN A 2 -9.05 -10.98 -1.77
CA GLN A 2 -7.66 -10.65 -1.43
C GLN A 2 -7.31 -9.22 -1.86
N ILE A 3 -6.52 -8.54 -1.02
CA ILE A 3 -6.07 -7.17 -1.23
C ILE A 3 -4.55 -7.13 -1.05
N ALA A 4 -3.83 -6.55 -2.00
CA ALA A 4 -2.40 -6.31 -1.86
C ALA A 4 -2.13 -4.99 -1.12
N ILE A 5 -1.15 -5.01 -0.22
CA ILE A 5 -0.70 -3.84 0.54
C ILE A 5 0.79 -3.68 0.31
N THR A 6 1.19 -2.56 -0.25
CA THR A 6 2.57 -2.21 -0.60
C THR A 6 2.99 -0.90 0.03
N SER A 7 4.28 -0.66 0.12
CA SER A 7 4.86 0.62 0.51
C SER A 7 6.32 0.71 0.07
N ASP A 8 6.86 1.92 0.06
CA ASP A 8 8.29 2.18 -0.07
C ASP A 8 8.90 1.48 -1.31
N ILE A 9 8.43 1.88 -2.50
CA ILE A 9 8.82 1.31 -3.80
C ILE A 9 10.14 1.92 -4.30
N HIS A 10 10.36 3.23 -4.02
CA HIS A 10 11.60 3.95 -4.30
C HIS A 10 12.20 3.67 -5.67
N ASN A 11 11.40 3.83 -6.72
CA ASN A 11 11.81 3.62 -8.12
C ASN A 11 12.28 2.19 -8.47
N ASN A 12 11.97 1.19 -7.64
CA ASN A 12 12.32 -0.20 -7.97
C ASN A 12 11.26 -0.84 -8.87
N GLU A 13 11.37 -0.55 -10.18
CA GLU A 13 10.46 -1.07 -11.21
C GLU A 13 10.44 -2.59 -11.26
N ILE A 14 11.62 -3.23 -11.11
CA ILE A 14 11.75 -4.69 -11.20
C ILE A 14 10.97 -5.39 -10.10
N ASN A 15 11.08 -4.90 -8.88
CA ASN A 15 10.35 -5.47 -7.76
C ASN A 15 8.86 -5.17 -7.84
N LEU A 16 8.49 -3.95 -8.26
CA LEU A 16 7.10 -3.59 -8.48
C LEU A 16 6.45 -4.48 -9.54
N ASP A 17 7.10 -4.69 -10.69
CA ASP A 17 6.58 -5.56 -11.75
C ASP A 17 6.29 -6.98 -11.25
N LYS A 18 7.18 -7.57 -10.43
CA LYS A 18 6.92 -8.86 -9.79
C LYS A 18 5.68 -8.85 -8.89
N VAL A 19 5.49 -7.81 -8.10
CA VAL A 19 4.30 -7.65 -7.24
C VAL A 19 3.04 -7.57 -8.09
N LEU A 20 3.06 -6.76 -9.16
CA LEU A 20 1.91 -6.60 -10.06
C LEU A 20 1.56 -7.89 -10.81
N ARG A 21 2.56 -8.65 -11.29
CA ARG A 21 2.35 -9.97 -11.89
C ARG A 21 1.73 -10.94 -10.89
N TYR A 22 2.25 -10.99 -9.66
CA TYR A 22 1.66 -11.81 -8.61
C TYR A 22 0.19 -11.44 -8.38
N CYS A 23 -0.13 -10.15 -8.30
CA CYS A 23 -1.50 -9.71 -8.16
C CYS A 23 -2.39 -10.18 -9.32
N ALA A 24 -1.90 -10.09 -10.55
CA ALA A 24 -2.63 -10.58 -11.74
C ALA A 24 -2.86 -12.10 -11.69
N GLU A 25 -1.83 -12.89 -11.37
CA GLU A 25 -1.92 -14.35 -11.23
C GLU A 25 -2.92 -14.77 -10.13
N GLN A 26 -2.94 -14.05 -9.01
CA GLN A 26 -3.86 -14.31 -7.88
C GLN A 26 -5.23 -13.64 -8.04
N LYS A 27 -5.46 -12.90 -9.14
CA LYS A 27 -6.69 -12.15 -9.40
C LYS A 27 -7.03 -11.14 -8.31
N ILE A 28 -5.99 -10.48 -7.79
CA ILE A 28 -6.14 -9.41 -6.81
C ILE A 28 -6.53 -8.13 -7.55
N GLU A 29 -7.68 -7.57 -7.24
CA GLU A 29 -8.25 -6.39 -7.91
C GLU A 29 -8.23 -5.13 -7.03
N THR A 30 -7.58 -5.18 -5.87
CA THR A 30 -7.41 -4.01 -4.99
C THR A 30 -5.98 -3.96 -4.48
N LEU A 31 -5.34 -2.81 -4.68
CA LEU A 31 -3.99 -2.50 -4.22
C LEU A 31 -4.03 -1.26 -3.32
N ILE A 32 -3.45 -1.36 -2.14
CA ILE A 32 -3.22 -0.22 -1.24
C ILE A 32 -1.72 0.06 -1.23
N CYS A 33 -1.32 1.27 -1.61
CA CYS A 33 0.06 1.73 -1.57
C CYS A 33 0.22 2.81 -0.50
N CYS A 34 1.03 2.51 0.52
CA CYS A 34 1.24 3.38 1.67
C CYS A 34 2.38 4.41 1.47
N GLY A 35 2.66 4.81 0.22
CA GLY A 35 3.56 5.92 -0.09
C GLY A 35 4.94 5.50 -0.57
N ASP A 36 5.73 6.53 -0.90
CA ASP A 36 7.10 6.46 -1.38
C ASP A 36 7.25 5.67 -2.69
N LEU A 37 6.48 6.08 -3.72
CA LEU A 37 6.73 5.67 -5.11
C LEU A 37 8.03 6.29 -5.65
N ALA A 38 8.31 7.52 -5.25
CA ALA A 38 9.43 8.38 -5.58
C ALA A 38 9.37 9.03 -6.98
N SER A 39 8.67 8.48 -7.96
CA SER A 39 8.54 9.11 -9.27
C SER A 39 7.20 8.90 -9.94
N ARG A 40 6.93 9.72 -10.95
CA ARG A 40 5.74 9.64 -11.78
C ARG A 40 5.74 8.38 -12.64
N GLU A 41 6.90 7.96 -13.11
CA GLU A 41 7.09 6.77 -13.93
C GLU A 41 6.63 5.52 -13.18
N ILE A 42 6.91 5.43 -11.88
CA ILE A 42 6.43 4.33 -11.02
C ILE A 42 4.91 4.36 -10.86
N LEU A 43 4.32 5.55 -10.70
CA LEU A 43 2.86 5.68 -10.65
C LEU A 43 2.22 5.23 -11.97
N GLU A 44 2.80 5.63 -13.11
CA GLU A 44 2.34 5.22 -14.44
C GLU A 44 2.47 3.71 -14.62
N LEU A 45 3.63 3.14 -14.28
CA LEU A 45 3.85 1.69 -14.33
C LEU A 45 2.79 0.94 -13.51
N MET A 46 2.52 1.39 -12.28
CA MET A 46 1.54 0.79 -11.40
C MET A 46 0.12 0.90 -11.96
N ASN A 47 -0.28 2.10 -12.42
CA ASN A 47 -1.60 2.36 -13.00
C ASN A 47 -1.84 1.54 -14.29
N ASP A 48 -0.84 1.43 -15.15
CA ASP A 48 -0.98 0.80 -16.46
C ASP A 48 -0.96 -0.74 -16.40
N ASN A 49 -0.30 -1.31 -15.37
CA ASN A 49 -0.16 -2.76 -15.22
C ASN A 49 -1.03 -3.37 -14.11
N PHE A 50 -1.81 -2.57 -13.39
CA PHE A 50 -2.79 -3.06 -12.42
C PHE A 50 -4.20 -2.76 -12.91
N SER A 51 -4.97 -3.79 -13.21
CA SER A 51 -6.32 -3.65 -13.79
C SER A 51 -7.41 -3.27 -12.78
N GLY A 52 -7.14 -3.43 -11.49
CA GLY A 52 -8.09 -3.15 -10.41
C GLY A 52 -7.99 -1.73 -9.85
N VAL A 53 -8.48 -1.54 -8.65
CA VAL A 53 -8.48 -0.26 -7.95
C VAL A 53 -7.21 -0.08 -7.14
N ILE A 54 -6.58 1.08 -7.25
CA ILE A 54 -5.39 1.47 -6.50
C ILE A 54 -5.76 2.60 -5.53
N TYR A 55 -5.51 2.39 -4.25
CA TYR A 55 -5.53 3.43 -3.22
C TYR A 55 -4.09 3.81 -2.89
N TYR A 56 -3.72 5.06 -3.12
CA TYR A 56 -2.36 5.54 -2.93
C TYR A 56 -2.32 6.77 -2.02
N THR A 57 -1.51 6.72 -0.96
CA THR A 57 -1.19 7.90 -0.14
C THR A 57 0.25 8.32 -0.36
N PHE A 58 0.53 9.62 -0.28
CA PHE A 58 1.88 10.12 -0.48
C PHE A 58 2.78 9.90 0.72
N GLY A 59 4.04 9.55 0.46
CA GLY A 59 5.12 9.50 1.43
C GLY A 59 6.09 10.69 1.32
N ASN A 60 7.22 10.62 2.01
CA ASN A 60 8.20 11.70 2.00
C ASN A 60 9.09 11.72 0.76
N ALA A 61 9.27 10.58 0.09
CA ALA A 61 10.01 10.50 -1.17
C ALA A 61 9.14 10.86 -2.39
N ASP A 62 7.84 11.08 -2.19
CA ASP A 62 6.94 11.48 -3.27
C ASP A 62 7.06 12.97 -3.50
N TYR A 63 7.77 13.34 -4.55
CA TYR A 63 8.09 14.73 -4.89
C TYR A 63 6.86 15.56 -5.26
N THR A 64 7.01 16.89 -5.25
CA THR A 64 5.96 17.88 -5.51
C THR A 64 5.17 17.57 -6.78
N GLU A 65 5.85 17.12 -7.84
CA GLU A 65 5.22 16.77 -9.12
C GLU A 65 4.16 15.67 -9.01
N LEU A 66 4.38 14.64 -8.16
CA LEU A 66 3.38 13.61 -7.89
C LEU A 66 2.19 14.17 -7.11
N ARG A 67 2.47 15.07 -6.14
CA ARG A 67 1.45 15.66 -5.28
C ARG A 67 0.55 16.68 -5.98
N GLU A 68 1.00 17.20 -7.12
CA GLU A 68 0.24 18.14 -7.96
C GLU A 68 -0.61 17.43 -9.02
N LEU A 69 -0.45 16.11 -9.18
CA LEU A 69 -1.27 15.36 -10.14
C LEU A 69 -2.73 15.35 -9.70
N ASP A 70 -3.59 15.67 -10.66
CA ASP A 70 -5.03 15.49 -10.50
C ASP A 70 -5.40 14.03 -10.80
N SER A 71 -6.02 13.37 -9.84
CA SER A 71 -6.45 11.97 -9.93
C SER A 71 -7.52 11.73 -11.01
N THR A 72 -8.13 12.77 -11.57
CA THR A 72 -9.41 12.63 -12.26
C THR A 72 -9.33 12.29 -13.75
N SER A 73 -8.21 12.50 -14.44
CA SER A 73 -8.19 12.35 -15.90
C SER A 73 -7.28 11.26 -16.45
N LYS A 74 -6.08 11.10 -15.92
CA LYS A 74 -5.09 10.14 -16.45
C LYS A 74 -5.05 8.82 -15.69
N TYR A 75 -5.27 8.87 -14.36
CA TYR A 75 -5.16 7.73 -13.46
C TYR A 75 -6.54 7.24 -13.03
N ARG A 76 -7.30 6.64 -13.96
CA ARG A 76 -8.72 6.31 -13.78
C ARG A 76 -9.00 5.30 -12.67
N ASN A 77 -8.07 4.42 -12.40
CA ASN A 77 -8.17 3.40 -11.37
C ASN A 77 -7.39 3.72 -10.09
N THR A 78 -6.72 4.88 -10.02
CA THR A 78 -5.88 5.28 -8.88
C THR A 78 -6.49 6.45 -8.12
N PHE A 79 -6.85 6.21 -6.85
CA PHE A 79 -7.31 7.22 -5.91
C PHE A 79 -6.14 7.70 -5.05
N MET A 80 -5.78 8.98 -5.19
CA MET A 80 -4.63 9.58 -4.53
C MET A 80 -5.04 10.42 -3.32
N TYR A 81 -4.33 10.25 -2.21
CA TYR A 81 -4.61 10.91 -0.93
C TYR A 81 -3.38 11.66 -0.43
N LYS A 82 -3.53 12.98 -0.16
CA LYS A 82 -2.40 13.85 0.21
C LYS A 82 -1.83 13.57 1.60
N ASN A 83 -2.66 13.18 2.54
CA ASN A 83 -2.26 12.96 3.93
C ASN A 83 -2.47 11.50 4.36
N PHE A 84 -3.69 11.03 4.31
CA PHE A 84 -4.08 9.64 4.55
C PHE A 84 -5.34 9.34 3.74
N GLY A 85 -5.53 8.08 3.41
CA GLY A 85 -6.74 7.60 2.76
C GLY A 85 -7.60 6.76 3.69
N GLU A 86 -8.88 6.70 3.36
CA GLU A 86 -9.88 5.88 4.04
C GLU A 86 -10.66 5.08 3.00
N ALA A 87 -11.00 3.86 3.33
CA ALA A 87 -11.91 3.05 2.53
C ALA A 87 -12.75 2.13 3.42
N LYS A 88 -13.88 1.69 2.89
CA LYS A 88 -14.68 0.63 3.48
C LYS A 88 -14.68 -0.56 2.54
N ILE A 89 -14.11 -1.68 2.98
CA ILE A 89 -13.92 -2.88 2.17
C ILE A 89 -14.49 -4.08 2.94
N ASP A 90 -15.41 -4.83 2.35
CA ASP A 90 -16.11 -5.96 2.98
C ASP A 90 -16.64 -5.65 4.39
N GLY A 91 -17.23 -4.46 4.55
CA GLY A 91 -17.77 -3.99 5.83
C GLY A 91 -16.72 -3.47 6.83
N LYS A 92 -15.44 -3.62 6.56
CA LYS A 92 -14.33 -3.17 7.41
C LYS A 92 -13.95 -1.74 7.08
N SER A 93 -13.81 -0.91 8.11
CA SER A 93 -13.28 0.46 7.97
C SER A 93 -11.76 0.41 8.04
N ILE A 94 -11.10 0.91 7.01
CA ILE A 94 -9.64 0.93 6.93
C ILE A 94 -9.12 2.35 6.74
N ALA A 95 -7.92 2.61 7.24
CA ALA A 95 -7.15 3.80 6.91
C ALA A 95 -5.74 3.39 6.45
N PHE A 96 -5.13 4.22 5.61
CA PHE A 96 -3.76 4.03 5.16
C PHE A 96 -3.05 5.37 5.08
N VAL A 97 -1.81 5.38 5.52
CA VAL A 97 -0.99 6.58 5.69
C VAL A 97 0.48 6.17 5.56
N HIS A 98 1.37 7.11 5.27
CA HIS A 98 2.77 6.74 5.14
C HIS A 98 3.48 6.60 6.49
N PHE A 99 3.31 7.57 7.40
CA PHE A 99 4.11 7.64 8.62
C PHE A 99 3.52 6.83 9.79
N PRO A 100 4.35 6.09 10.55
CA PRO A 100 3.90 5.25 11.66
C PRO A 100 3.28 6.05 12.83
N ARG A 101 3.72 7.31 13.04
CA ARG A 101 3.15 8.17 14.10
C ARG A 101 1.70 8.54 13.82
N GLU A 102 1.41 8.87 12.56
CA GLU A 102 0.06 9.17 12.10
C GLU A 102 -0.81 7.92 12.08
N ALA A 103 -0.23 6.77 11.64
CA ALA A 103 -0.91 5.47 11.69
C ALA A 103 -1.36 5.11 13.11
N ARG A 104 -0.51 5.32 14.11
CA ARG A 104 -0.84 5.07 15.52
C ARG A 104 -2.01 5.93 15.99
N LYS A 105 -2.03 7.23 15.66
CA LYS A 105 -3.15 8.12 15.99
C LYS A 105 -4.47 7.67 15.36
N LEU A 106 -4.41 7.22 14.10
CA LEU A 106 -5.59 6.69 13.40
C LEU A 106 -6.07 5.40 14.08
N ALA A 107 -5.18 4.49 14.44
CA ALA A 107 -5.52 3.25 15.13
C ALA A 107 -6.11 3.49 16.53
N GLU A 108 -5.55 4.45 17.29
CA GLU A 108 -6.03 4.85 18.62
C GLU A 108 -7.41 5.55 18.59
N SER A 109 -7.81 6.06 17.42
CA SER A 109 -9.10 6.75 17.28
C SER A 109 -10.33 5.84 17.47
N GLY A 110 -10.16 4.53 17.38
CA GLY A 110 -11.24 3.54 17.45
C GLY A 110 -12.18 3.50 16.24
N LYS A 111 -11.87 4.24 15.16
CA LYS A 111 -12.70 4.33 13.95
C LYS A 111 -12.45 3.21 12.95
N TYR A 112 -11.28 2.58 12.99
CA TYR A 112 -10.82 1.65 11.97
C TYR A 112 -10.60 0.25 12.52
N ASN A 113 -10.89 -0.74 11.68
CA ASN A 113 -10.54 -2.13 11.94
C ASN A 113 -9.05 -2.39 11.61
N PHE A 114 -8.55 -1.72 10.54
CA PHE A 114 -7.17 -1.83 10.08
C PHE A 114 -6.60 -0.46 9.75
N VAL A 115 -5.30 -0.29 10.06
CA VAL A 115 -4.51 0.88 9.64
C VAL A 115 -3.21 0.37 9.01
N PHE A 116 -2.97 0.74 7.75
CA PHE A 116 -1.77 0.36 7.03
C PHE A 116 -0.81 1.54 6.94
N HIS A 117 0.51 1.27 7.04
CA HIS A 117 1.53 2.31 6.91
C HIS A 117 2.83 1.77 6.33
N GLY A 118 3.78 2.66 5.99
CA GLY A 118 5.10 2.37 5.48
C GLY A 118 6.22 3.03 6.28
N HIS A 119 7.13 3.68 5.55
CA HIS A 119 8.21 4.55 6.02
C HIS A 119 9.38 3.86 6.73
N THR A 120 9.13 2.89 7.59
CA THR A 120 10.21 2.24 8.36
C THR A 120 10.90 1.14 7.58
N HIS A 121 10.39 0.77 6.42
CA HIS A 121 10.82 -0.36 5.57
C HIS A 121 10.78 -1.73 6.26
N LYS A 122 10.38 -1.77 7.53
CA LYS A 122 10.36 -2.99 8.35
C LYS A 122 8.94 -3.54 8.44
N PRO A 123 8.71 -4.81 8.03
CA PRO A 123 7.42 -5.44 8.26
C PRO A 123 7.08 -5.46 9.75
N TRP A 124 5.86 -5.04 10.08
CA TRP A 124 5.42 -4.94 11.46
C TRP A 124 3.91 -5.06 11.58
N GLU A 125 3.43 -5.70 12.62
CA GLU A 125 2.01 -5.65 13.00
C GLU A 125 1.83 -5.49 14.50
N GLU A 126 0.78 -4.79 14.89
CA GLU A 126 0.44 -4.53 16.29
C GLU A 126 -1.08 -4.36 16.44
N MET A 127 -1.64 -4.85 17.54
CA MET A 127 -3.02 -4.55 17.93
C MET A 127 -3.06 -3.32 18.83
N ILE A 128 -3.85 -2.32 18.44
CA ILE A 128 -4.11 -1.10 19.21
C ILE A 128 -5.61 -1.07 19.48
N GLY A 129 -6.00 -1.47 20.68
CA GLY A 129 -7.41 -1.75 20.97
C GLY A 129 -7.96 -2.83 20.03
N ASN A 130 -9.02 -2.52 19.30
CA ASN A 130 -9.61 -3.42 18.30
C ASN A 130 -9.09 -3.19 16.88
N CYS A 131 -8.14 -2.29 16.70
CA CYS A 131 -7.54 -1.96 15.40
C CYS A 131 -6.23 -2.71 15.21
N LYS A 132 -6.06 -3.40 14.09
CA LYS A 132 -4.76 -3.93 13.69
C LYS A 132 -4.02 -2.88 12.86
N MET A 133 -2.86 -2.46 13.34
CA MET A 133 -1.92 -1.63 12.61
C MET A 133 -0.85 -2.51 11.95
N LEU A 134 -0.59 -2.31 10.64
CA LEU A 134 0.30 -3.16 9.87
C LEU A 134 1.18 -2.33 8.92
N ASN A 135 2.46 -2.68 8.87
CA ASN A 135 3.42 -2.25 7.86
C ASN A 135 3.80 -3.46 6.98
N PRO A 136 3.60 -3.40 5.65
CA PRO A 136 3.92 -4.51 4.75
C PRO A 136 5.43 -4.68 4.50
N GLY A 137 6.27 -3.82 5.06
CA GLY A 137 7.68 -3.69 4.71
C GLY A 137 7.90 -2.75 3.53
N ASN A 138 8.86 -3.03 2.70
CA ASN A 138 9.20 -2.21 1.53
C ASN A 138 9.33 -3.06 0.28
N VAL A 139 8.92 -2.53 -0.87
CA VAL A 139 9.10 -3.19 -2.18
C VAL A 139 10.51 -2.92 -2.73
N ALA A 140 11.12 -1.80 -2.36
CA ALA A 140 12.45 -1.40 -2.83
C ALA A 140 13.54 -2.44 -2.53
N GLY A 141 13.50 -3.07 -1.36
CA GLY A 141 14.58 -3.92 -0.88
C GLY A 141 15.74 -3.14 -0.25
N GLU A 142 15.48 -1.90 0.14
CA GLU A 142 16.42 -1.07 0.89
C GLU A 142 16.33 -1.37 2.38
N ILE A 143 17.47 -1.50 3.06
CA ILE A 143 17.61 -1.77 4.50
C ILE A 143 17.12 -3.18 4.90
N TYR A 144 15.91 -3.57 4.51
CA TYR A 144 15.30 -4.87 4.74
C TYR A 144 14.98 -5.57 3.41
N LEU A 145 14.83 -6.90 3.46
CA LEU A 145 14.41 -7.68 2.29
C LEU A 145 13.07 -7.16 1.75
N PRO A 146 12.90 -7.14 0.42
CA PRO A 146 11.69 -6.60 -0.18
C PRO A 146 10.49 -7.50 0.11
N THR A 147 9.44 -6.88 0.66
CA THR A 147 8.20 -7.54 1.04
C THR A 147 6.98 -6.71 0.69
N PHE A 148 5.84 -7.36 0.62
CA PHE A 148 4.50 -6.78 0.62
C PHE A 148 3.55 -7.71 1.36
N ALA A 149 2.37 -7.22 1.72
CA ALA A 149 1.37 -8.04 2.40
C ALA A 149 0.16 -8.31 1.49
N VAL A 150 -0.48 -9.45 1.70
CA VAL A 150 -1.80 -9.78 1.15
C VAL A 150 -2.75 -9.98 2.30
N TRP A 151 -3.83 -9.23 2.31
CA TRP A 151 -4.93 -9.34 3.27
C TRP A 151 -6.08 -10.15 2.65
N ASP A 152 -6.50 -11.20 3.35
CA ASP A 152 -7.74 -11.91 3.04
C ASP A 152 -8.87 -11.36 3.91
N THR A 153 -9.84 -10.69 3.27
CA THR A 153 -10.94 -10.01 3.97
C THR A 153 -11.96 -10.97 4.58
N GLU A 154 -11.99 -12.25 4.17
CA GLU A 154 -12.95 -13.23 4.68
C GLU A 154 -12.59 -13.71 6.09
N ASN A 155 -11.29 -13.85 6.36
CA ASN A 155 -10.80 -14.37 7.64
C ASN A 155 -9.92 -13.39 8.42
N ASP A 156 -9.73 -12.16 7.88
CA ASP A 156 -8.83 -11.11 8.39
C ASP A 156 -7.37 -11.56 8.54
N GLY A 157 -6.99 -12.58 7.75
CA GLY A 157 -5.62 -13.10 7.71
C GLY A 157 -4.70 -12.23 6.85
N PHE A 158 -3.47 -12.05 7.31
CA PHE A 158 -2.42 -11.36 6.57
C PHE A 158 -1.29 -12.33 6.24
N LYS A 159 -0.84 -12.32 4.98
CA LYS A 159 0.32 -13.05 4.51
C LYS A 159 1.38 -12.07 4.07
N LEU A 160 2.54 -12.10 4.73
CA LEU A 160 3.72 -11.37 4.28
C LEU A 160 4.43 -12.19 3.20
N LEU A 161 4.70 -11.57 2.06
CA LEU A 161 5.36 -12.20 0.92
C LEU A 161 6.70 -11.51 0.65
N ARG A 162 7.73 -12.30 0.38
CA ARG A 162 9.04 -11.81 -0.08
C ARG A 162 9.01 -11.66 -1.59
N VAL A 163 9.35 -10.48 -2.09
CA VAL A 163 9.34 -10.19 -3.53
C VAL A 163 10.37 -11.05 -4.29
N HIS A 164 11.49 -11.39 -3.63
CA HIS A 164 12.53 -12.25 -4.25
C HIS A 164 12.08 -13.71 -4.45
N ASP A 165 11.06 -14.16 -3.73
CA ASP A 165 10.52 -15.52 -3.86
C ASP A 165 9.45 -15.63 -4.97
N LEU A 166 9.06 -14.50 -5.55
CA LEU A 166 8.13 -14.44 -6.68
C LEU A 166 8.86 -14.79 -8.00
N LYS A 167 8.10 -15.41 -8.91
CA LYS A 167 8.61 -15.82 -10.24
C LYS A 167 8.69 -14.66 -11.23
#